data_558ffdee8e0c646c1da9be8a61720e21
#
_entry.id   558ffdee8e0c646c1da9be8a61720e21
#
_cell.length_a   1.000
_cell.length_b   1.000
_cell.length_c   1.000
_cell.angle_alpha   90.00
_cell.angle_beta   90.00
_cell.angle_gamma   90.00
#
_symmetry.space_group_name_H-M   'P 1'
#
loop_
_entity.id
_entity.type
_entity.pdbx_description
1 polymer ?
#
loop_
_entity_poly.entity_id
_entity_poly.type
_entity_poly.pdbx_seq_one_letter_code
_entity_poly.pdbx_strand_id
1 'polypeptide(L)'
;MDLSKNRISDPVKTIHMIAICGTGMGALASMLKDMGFEITGSDQKVYPPMSEFLSSRGIKITEGFSEHNVAYRPDLVIVGNAVSKDNPEVVGMNQLGLEFCSMPQAVNRFIASGKKPLVITGTHGKTTTSSILAWILYEAGMDPTFMIGGILKNFESNYHLGSGEHMVIEGDEYDTAFFDKGAKFLHYDPSIAILTGVEFDHADIFKDIQHVKQAFDAFITGISPQNTLVAIDDDKNVSDLVQGKTCKMVKYGRHADSVWRLGSVGIQQPWTFFDVLKNGRIFGNFKTRLVGEHNMLNALSAIAVADKLTVPVEAIAKAFESFEGVKRRQEIRGEKAGITVMDDFAHHPTAVRETLRAVKPFYPNGRLIAVFEPRTNSSMRNIFQNIYPLSFDGADIICIRQPSLLDKIPLNERFSSQQLVNDLKNQGKDAHFFPDTDEIIDFLITEAKSGDLILVMSNGGFDNIHERLLKSL
;
A
#
# COMPACT_ATOMS: atom_id res chain seq x y z
N MET A 1 4.64 -5.81 -31.28
CA MET A 1 5.69 -5.94 -30.27
C MET A 1 6.30 -7.32 -30.35
N ASP A 2 7.62 -7.38 -30.36
CA ASP A 2 8.37 -8.65 -30.41
C ASP A 2 8.62 -9.15 -28.98
N LEU A 3 7.83 -10.13 -28.53
CA LEU A 3 7.96 -10.71 -27.19
C LEU A 3 9.25 -11.53 -27.00
N SER A 4 9.99 -11.90 -28.07
CA SER A 4 11.30 -12.55 -27.94
C SER A 4 12.33 -11.62 -27.30
N LYS A 5 12.06 -10.31 -27.26
CA LYS A 5 12.86 -9.28 -26.61
C LYS A 5 12.48 -9.05 -25.14
N ASN A 6 11.40 -9.67 -24.64
CA ASN A 6 11.06 -9.65 -23.23
C ASN A 6 12.00 -10.58 -22.43
N ARG A 7 13.24 -10.13 -22.26
CA ARG A 7 14.32 -10.83 -21.57
C ARG A 7 15.36 -9.83 -21.06
N ILE A 8 16.24 -10.30 -20.20
CA ILE A 8 17.36 -9.54 -19.64
C ILE A 8 18.65 -10.32 -19.92
N SER A 9 19.43 -9.85 -20.90
CA SER A 9 20.71 -10.47 -21.26
C SER A 9 21.87 -9.75 -20.58
N ASP A 10 22.95 -10.44 -20.25
CA ASP A 10 24.16 -9.84 -19.70
C ASP A 10 25.13 -9.41 -20.83
N PRO A 11 25.92 -8.36 -20.64
CA PRO A 11 25.91 -7.44 -19.51
C PRO A 11 24.87 -6.31 -19.66
N VAL A 12 24.25 -5.90 -18.56
CA VAL A 12 23.44 -4.66 -18.48
C VAL A 12 24.26 -3.59 -17.76
N LYS A 13 24.31 -2.38 -18.29
CA LYS A 13 24.94 -1.19 -17.66
C LYS A 13 23.99 0.00 -17.65
N THR A 14 23.26 0.21 -18.75
CA THR A 14 22.37 1.34 -18.97
C THR A 14 20.92 0.87 -18.99
N ILE A 15 20.07 1.49 -18.19
CA ILE A 15 18.65 1.14 -18.05
C ILE A 15 17.79 2.38 -18.27
N HIS A 16 16.78 2.26 -19.14
CA HIS A 16 15.75 3.28 -19.29
C HIS A 16 14.43 2.79 -18.67
N MET A 17 13.76 3.65 -17.90
CA MET A 17 12.52 3.31 -17.20
C MET A 17 11.35 4.15 -17.70
N ILE A 18 10.37 3.53 -18.36
CA ILE A 18 9.16 4.20 -18.85
C ILE A 18 8.12 4.30 -17.74
N ALA A 19 7.60 5.48 -17.45
CA ALA A 19 6.75 5.83 -16.32
C ALA A 19 7.47 5.67 -14.96
N ILE A 20 8.65 6.28 -14.84
CA ILE A 20 9.56 6.15 -13.70
C ILE A 20 9.02 6.79 -12.41
N CYS A 21 8.11 7.78 -12.48
CA CYS A 21 7.64 8.55 -11.32
C CYS A 21 6.59 7.81 -10.46
N GLY A 22 6.20 6.58 -10.81
CA GLY A 22 5.40 5.74 -9.93
C GLY A 22 6.19 5.30 -8.69
N THR A 23 5.54 5.17 -7.53
CA THR A 23 6.19 4.86 -6.24
C THR A 23 7.09 3.61 -6.32
N GLY A 24 6.58 2.50 -6.89
CA GLY A 24 7.36 1.28 -7.05
C GLY A 24 8.48 1.40 -8.09
N MET A 25 8.21 2.06 -9.22
CA MET A 25 9.21 2.31 -10.27
C MET A 25 10.34 3.21 -9.76
N GLY A 26 10.01 4.27 -9.01
CA GLY A 26 10.99 5.17 -8.41
C GLY A 26 11.86 4.49 -7.36
N ALA A 27 11.28 3.60 -6.53
CA ALA A 27 12.04 2.77 -5.60
C ALA A 27 13.03 1.88 -6.35
N LEU A 28 12.56 1.13 -7.35
CA LEU A 28 13.41 0.26 -8.17
C LEU A 28 14.52 1.06 -8.89
N ALA A 29 14.19 2.23 -9.47
CA ALA A 29 15.17 3.10 -10.14
C ALA A 29 16.31 3.50 -9.17
N SER A 30 15.94 3.85 -7.94
CA SER A 30 16.90 4.25 -6.91
C SER A 30 17.76 3.06 -6.45
N MET A 31 17.14 1.88 -6.23
CA MET A 31 17.89 0.66 -5.89
C MET A 31 18.91 0.30 -6.98
N LEU A 32 18.48 0.30 -8.25
CA LEU A 32 19.37 0.02 -9.37
C LEU A 32 20.50 1.05 -9.48
N LYS A 33 20.20 2.33 -9.23
CA LYS A 33 21.20 3.39 -9.19
C LYS A 33 22.23 3.16 -8.09
N ASP A 34 21.77 2.79 -6.88
CA ASP A 34 22.64 2.49 -5.74
C ASP A 34 23.52 1.23 -6.00
N MET A 35 23.05 0.31 -6.85
CA MET A 35 23.82 -0.85 -7.34
C MET A 35 24.83 -0.50 -8.46
N GLY A 36 24.87 0.74 -8.93
CA GLY A 36 25.85 1.21 -9.90
C GLY A 36 25.39 1.21 -11.37
N PHE A 37 24.11 0.95 -11.66
CA PHE A 37 23.57 1.08 -13.01
C PHE A 37 23.41 2.56 -13.41
N GLU A 38 23.55 2.84 -14.70
CA GLU A 38 23.21 4.14 -15.28
C GLU A 38 21.71 4.17 -15.58
N ILE A 39 20.96 4.95 -14.78
CA ILE A 39 19.50 5.00 -14.88
C ILE A 39 19.06 6.31 -15.53
N THR A 40 18.19 6.18 -16.51
CA THR A 40 17.37 7.28 -17.06
C THR A 40 15.91 6.86 -17.01
N GLY A 41 15.00 7.82 -17.15
CA GLY A 41 13.59 7.49 -17.28
C GLY A 41 12.76 8.65 -17.79
N SER A 42 11.51 8.34 -18.06
CA SER A 42 10.49 9.28 -18.53
C SER A 42 9.20 9.12 -17.78
N ASP A 43 8.44 10.19 -17.70
CA ASP A 43 7.05 10.13 -17.24
C ASP A 43 6.21 11.20 -17.96
N GLN A 44 4.90 10.98 -18.03
CA GLN A 44 4.01 11.93 -18.72
C GLN A 44 3.97 13.28 -18.01
N LYS A 45 4.04 13.27 -16.66
CA LYS A 45 4.11 14.47 -15.81
C LYS A 45 5.14 14.25 -14.71
N VAL A 46 6.11 15.16 -14.65
CA VAL A 46 7.20 15.12 -13.67
C VAL A 46 6.95 16.18 -12.60
N TYR A 47 6.50 15.75 -11.43
CA TYR A 47 6.16 16.65 -10.31
C TYR A 47 6.54 16.07 -8.94
N PRO A 48 6.75 16.93 -7.93
CA PRO A 48 7.04 16.49 -6.57
C PRO A 48 5.94 15.60 -5.97
N PRO A 49 6.26 14.69 -5.03
CA PRO A 49 7.59 14.52 -4.41
C PRO A 49 8.55 13.59 -5.18
N MET A 50 8.05 12.76 -6.11
CA MET A 50 8.86 11.71 -6.75
C MET A 50 9.93 12.28 -7.68
N SER A 51 9.62 13.38 -8.39
CA SER A 51 10.60 14.04 -9.26
C SER A 51 11.81 14.58 -8.47
N GLU A 52 11.57 15.19 -7.32
CA GLU A 52 12.63 15.69 -6.44
C GLU A 52 13.45 14.55 -5.85
N PHE A 53 12.77 13.49 -5.41
CA PHE A 53 13.42 12.30 -4.87
C PHE A 53 14.37 11.65 -5.88
N LEU A 54 13.92 11.41 -7.11
CA LEU A 54 14.75 10.81 -8.16
C LEU A 54 15.88 11.75 -8.61
N SER A 55 15.60 13.05 -8.74
CA SER A 55 16.60 14.05 -9.12
C SER A 55 17.71 14.20 -8.06
N SER A 56 17.36 14.15 -6.77
CA SER A 56 18.36 14.18 -5.68
C SER A 56 19.32 12.99 -5.71
N ARG A 57 18.93 11.89 -6.37
CA ARG A 57 19.77 10.72 -6.61
C ARG A 57 20.54 10.74 -7.92
N GLY A 58 20.49 11.86 -8.63
CA GLY A 58 21.17 12.03 -9.92
C GLY A 58 20.57 11.19 -11.04
N ILE A 59 19.29 10.81 -10.95
CA ILE A 59 18.57 10.12 -12.02
C ILE A 59 17.98 11.15 -12.96
N LYS A 60 18.33 11.05 -14.24
CA LYS A 60 17.83 11.95 -15.29
C LYS A 60 16.41 11.53 -15.69
N ILE A 61 15.45 12.42 -15.50
CA ILE A 61 14.06 12.22 -15.87
C ILE A 61 13.70 13.14 -17.03
N THR A 62 13.00 12.61 -18.02
CA THR A 62 12.45 13.37 -19.15
C THR A 62 10.93 13.47 -18.98
N GLU A 63 10.38 14.67 -19.05
CA GLU A 63 8.94 14.89 -19.09
C GLU A 63 8.39 14.64 -20.48
N GLY A 64 7.32 13.85 -20.57
CA GLY A 64 6.70 13.40 -21.82
C GLY A 64 7.36 12.17 -22.41
N PHE A 65 6.54 11.38 -23.10
CA PHE A 65 6.97 10.17 -23.81
C PHE A 65 7.32 10.47 -25.25
N SER A 66 8.49 10.04 -25.71
CA SER A 66 8.98 10.23 -27.08
C SER A 66 9.90 9.09 -27.50
N GLU A 67 9.85 8.65 -28.75
CA GLU A 67 10.78 7.66 -29.31
C GLU A 67 12.26 8.09 -29.14
N HIS A 68 12.52 9.40 -29.07
CA HIS A 68 13.86 9.94 -28.83
C HIS A 68 14.44 9.60 -27.47
N ASN A 69 13.59 9.33 -26.47
CA ASN A 69 14.03 9.02 -25.11
C ASN A 69 14.79 7.69 -25.05
N VAL A 70 14.54 6.77 -25.98
CA VAL A 70 15.21 5.46 -26.10
C VAL A 70 16.20 5.38 -27.26
N ALA A 71 16.38 6.47 -28.02
CA ALA A 71 17.24 6.51 -29.23
C ALA A 71 18.73 6.27 -28.93
N TYR A 72 19.19 6.54 -27.70
CA TYR A 72 20.58 6.27 -27.27
C TYR A 72 20.85 4.76 -27.05
N ARG A 73 19.86 3.90 -27.26
CA ARG A 73 19.91 2.42 -27.17
C ARG A 73 20.38 1.92 -25.80
N PRO A 74 19.58 2.11 -24.72
CA PRO A 74 19.89 1.49 -23.45
C PRO A 74 19.98 -0.04 -23.57
N ASP A 75 20.77 -0.69 -22.71
CA ASP A 75 20.90 -2.16 -22.69
C ASP A 75 19.57 -2.82 -22.32
N LEU A 76 18.77 -2.16 -21.46
CA LEU A 76 17.48 -2.65 -21.00
C LEU A 76 16.46 -1.52 -20.86
N VAL A 77 15.20 -1.80 -21.24
CA VAL A 77 14.06 -0.93 -20.95
C VAL A 77 13.15 -1.58 -19.92
N ILE A 78 12.88 -0.91 -18.79
CA ILE A 78 11.89 -1.36 -17.80
C ILE A 78 10.58 -0.60 -18.00
N VAL A 79 9.51 -1.35 -18.23
CA VAL A 79 8.20 -0.77 -18.59
C VAL A 79 7.26 -0.79 -17.38
N GLY A 80 6.78 0.39 -16.98
CA GLY A 80 5.79 0.53 -15.91
C GLY A 80 4.41 -0.01 -16.30
N ASN A 81 3.60 -0.40 -15.32
CA ASN A 81 2.28 -1.00 -15.54
C ASN A 81 1.24 -0.05 -16.16
N ALA A 82 1.37 1.26 -15.94
CA ALA A 82 0.47 2.27 -16.50
C ALA A 82 0.73 2.58 -17.99
N VAL A 83 1.80 2.01 -18.57
CA VAL A 83 2.19 2.25 -19.96
C VAL A 83 1.34 1.42 -20.90
N SER A 84 0.84 2.05 -21.98
CA SER A 84 0.09 1.35 -23.04
C SER A 84 1.00 0.88 -24.19
N LYS A 85 0.50 -0.04 -25.01
CA LYS A 85 1.21 -0.54 -26.20
C LYS A 85 1.50 0.55 -27.23
N ASP A 86 0.69 1.61 -27.25
CA ASP A 86 0.78 2.73 -28.20
C ASP A 86 1.63 3.90 -27.68
N ASN A 87 2.28 3.72 -26.52
CA ASN A 87 3.21 4.70 -25.97
C ASN A 87 4.37 4.91 -26.94
N PRO A 88 4.77 6.17 -27.30
CA PRO A 88 5.84 6.43 -28.27
C PRO A 88 7.18 5.75 -27.93
N GLU A 89 7.54 5.64 -26.66
CA GLU A 89 8.78 4.96 -26.26
C GLU A 89 8.71 3.45 -26.45
N VAL A 90 7.52 2.84 -26.24
CA VAL A 90 7.28 1.43 -26.55
C VAL A 90 7.39 1.18 -28.05
N VAL A 91 6.88 2.08 -28.87
CA VAL A 91 7.03 2.02 -30.33
C VAL A 91 8.49 2.11 -30.72
N GLY A 92 9.21 3.12 -30.22
CA GLY A 92 10.64 3.30 -30.48
C GLY A 92 11.50 2.13 -30.01
N MET A 93 11.25 1.63 -28.79
CA MET A 93 11.90 0.44 -28.22
C MET A 93 11.75 -0.78 -29.15
N ASN A 94 10.55 -1.02 -29.65
CA ASN A 94 10.25 -2.14 -30.54
C ASN A 94 10.91 -1.98 -31.92
N GLN A 95 10.91 -0.77 -32.51
CA GLN A 95 11.58 -0.47 -33.78
C GLN A 95 13.10 -0.66 -33.69
N LEU A 96 13.68 -0.28 -32.55
CA LEU A 96 15.11 -0.44 -32.28
C LEU A 96 15.50 -1.88 -31.87
N GLY A 97 14.53 -2.77 -31.63
CA GLY A 97 14.76 -4.14 -31.20
C GLY A 97 15.42 -4.25 -29.83
N LEU A 98 15.15 -3.29 -28.92
CA LEU A 98 15.71 -3.26 -27.57
C LEU A 98 15.13 -4.38 -26.70
N GLU A 99 15.94 -4.89 -25.77
CA GLU A 99 15.44 -5.77 -24.72
C GLU A 99 14.64 -5.00 -23.69
N PHE A 100 13.59 -5.65 -23.17
CA PHE A 100 12.71 -5.00 -22.20
C PHE A 100 12.20 -6.02 -21.16
N CYS A 101 11.78 -5.49 -20.03
CA CYS A 101 11.13 -6.29 -18.98
C CYS A 101 10.10 -5.46 -18.21
N SER A 102 9.29 -6.14 -17.40
CA SER A 102 8.43 -5.51 -16.40
C SER A 102 9.20 -5.21 -15.11
N MET A 103 8.59 -4.38 -14.24
CA MET A 103 9.14 -4.10 -12.92
C MET A 103 9.40 -5.37 -12.10
N PRO A 104 8.45 -6.34 -11.94
CA PRO A 104 8.74 -7.57 -11.18
C PRO A 104 9.86 -8.42 -11.77
N GLN A 105 9.96 -8.50 -13.11
CA GLN A 105 11.07 -9.21 -13.76
C GLN A 105 12.43 -8.57 -13.41
N ALA A 106 12.51 -7.24 -13.42
CA ALA A 106 13.72 -6.52 -13.02
C ALA A 106 14.03 -6.72 -11.52
N VAL A 107 13.02 -6.65 -10.66
CA VAL A 107 13.18 -6.93 -9.22
C VAL A 107 13.75 -8.34 -9.00
N ASN A 108 13.19 -9.35 -9.63
CA ASN A 108 13.68 -10.72 -9.51
C ASN A 108 15.13 -10.87 -9.98
N ARG A 109 15.45 -10.24 -11.13
CA ARG A 109 16.80 -10.38 -11.74
C ARG A 109 17.88 -9.67 -10.94
N PHE A 110 17.62 -8.44 -10.50
CA PHE A 110 18.65 -7.59 -9.92
C PHE A 110 18.61 -7.52 -8.40
N ILE A 111 17.41 -7.53 -7.78
CA ILE A 111 17.25 -7.25 -6.36
C ILE A 111 17.05 -8.53 -5.54
N ALA A 112 16.17 -9.43 -6.00
CA ALA A 112 15.81 -10.65 -5.28
C ALA A 112 16.81 -11.80 -5.52
N SER A 113 17.71 -11.66 -6.49
CA SER A 113 18.71 -12.70 -6.80
C SER A 113 19.57 -13.03 -5.58
N GLY A 114 19.58 -14.32 -5.19
CA GLY A 114 20.31 -14.81 -4.01
C GLY A 114 19.66 -14.48 -2.67
N LYS A 115 18.48 -13.85 -2.64
CA LYS A 115 17.74 -13.55 -1.42
C LYS A 115 16.54 -14.48 -1.23
N LYS A 116 16.00 -14.51 -0.01
CA LYS A 116 14.78 -15.23 0.37
C LYS A 116 13.62 -14.23 0.41
N PRO A 117 12.74 -14.19 -0.60
CA PRO A 117 11.63 -13.23 -0.62
C PRO A 117 10.60 -13.52 0.48
N LEU A 118 10.24 -12.49 1.22
CA LEU A 118 9.12 -12.45 2.15
C LEU A 118 8.05 -11.59 1.48
N VAL A 119 7.01 -12.22 0.91
CA VAL A 119 6.02 -11.55 0.07
C VAL A 119 4.75 -11.30 0.89
N ILE A 120 4.38 -10.04 1.03
CA ILE A 120 3.19 -9.65 1.76
C ILE A 120 2.10 -9.30 0.75
N THR A 121 1.00 -10.04 0.76
CA THR A 121 -0.11 -9.89 -0.16
C THR A 121 -1.46 -9.83 0.56
N GLY A 122 -2.50 -9.46 -0.18
CA GLY A 122 -3.86 -9.25 0.29
C GLY A 122 -4.42 -7.90 -0.14
N THR A 123 -5.73 -7.72 -0.04
CA THR A 123 -6.36 -6.47 -0.48
C THR A 123 -5.93 -5.29 0.39
N HIS A 124 -5.92 -5.47 1.71
CA HIS A 124 -5.57 -4.43 2.69
C HIS A 124 -4.38 -4.83 3.56
N GLY A 125 -3.72 -3.85 4.19
CA GLY A 125 -2.66 -4.09 5.18
C GLY A 125 -1.27 -4.39 4.63
N LYS A 126 -1.08 -4.62 3.33
CA LYS A 126 0.22 -4.94 2.70
C LYS A 126 1.35 -4.02 3.18
N THR A 127 1.21 -2.73 2.94
CA THR A 127 2.23 -1.72 3.26
C THR A 127 2.59 -1.68 4.73
N THR A 128 1.59 -1.68 5.62
CA THR A 128 1.83 -1.65 7.07
C THR A 128 2.52 -2.93 7.53
N THR A 129 2.06 -4.10 7.09
CA THR A 129 2.65 -5.39 7.45
C THR A 129 4.09 -5.52 6.95
N SER A 130 4.35 -5.14 5.69
CA SER A 130 5.70 -5.15 5.12
C SER A 130 6.64 -4.23 5.89
N SER A 131 6.15 -3.05 6.27
CA SER A 131 6.92 -2.06 7.03
C SER A 131 7.26 -2.55 8.44
N ILE A 132 6.29 -3.13 9.15
CA ILE A 132 6.51 -3.73 10.46
C ILE A 132 7.55 -4.86 10.36
N LEU A 133 7.38 -5.77 9.40
CA LEU A 133 8.29 -6.90 9.22
C LEU A 133 9.71 -6.42 8.88
N ALA A 134 9.86 -5.49 7.94
CA ALA A 134 11.15 -4.93 7.56
C ALA A 134 11.86 -4.29 8.76
N TRP A 135 11.12 -3.53 9.58
CA TRP A 135 11.66 -2.90 10.79
C TRP A 135 12.04 -3.90 11.87
N ILE A 136 11.22 -4.93 12.13
CA ILE A 136 11.56 -6.00 13.08
C ILE A 136 12.86 -6.70 12.67
N LEU A 137 13.00 -7.05 11.39
CA LEU A 137 14.21 -7.72 10.90
C LEU A 137 15.45 -6.81 10.98
N TYR A 138 15.29 -5.52 10.70
CA TYR A 138 16.36 -4.53 10.81
C TYR A 138 16.83 -4.35 12.27
N GLU A 139 15.90 -4.15 13.21
CA GLU A 139 16.19 -4.03 14.64
C GLU A 139 16.82 -5.32 15.24
N ALA A 140 16.50 -6.48 14.64
CA ALA A 140 17.12 -7.75 14.99
C ALA A 140 18.53 -7.94 14.38
N GLY A 141 19.07 -6.95 13.66
CA GLY A 141 20.38 -7.02 13.03
C GLY A 141 20.44 -7.90 11.78
N MET A 142 19.30 -8.26 11.19
CA MET A 142 19.25 -9.12 10.00
C MET A 142 19.39 -8.33 8.69
N ASP A 143 19.43 -7.00 8.73
CA ASP A 143 19.63 -6.07 7.61
C ASP A 143 18.91 -6.49 6.32
N PRO A 144 17.54 -6.56 6.30
CA PRO A 144 16.81 -7.02 5.15
C PRO A 144 16.86 -6.00 3.99
N THR A 145 16.85 -6.48 2.75
CA THR A 145 16.43 -5.65 1.63
C THR A 145 14.91 -5.48 1.70
N PHE A 146 14.39 -4.29 1.39
CA PHE A 146 12.95 -4.13 1.22
C PHE A 146 12.59 -3.16 0.09
N MET A 147 11.41 -3.38 -0.49
CA MET A 147 10.75 -2.50 -1.44
C MET A 147 9.25 -2.46 -1.12
N ILE A 148 8.76 -1.32 -0.64
CA ILE A 148 7.43 -1.15 -0.03
C ILE A 148 6.71 0.02 -0.70
N GLY A 149 5.37 -0.05 -0.80
CA GLY A 149 4.54 0.96 -1.46
C GLY A 149 4.39 2.28 -0.69
N GLY A 150 4.89 2.38 0.54
CA GLY A 150 4.85 3.56 1.39
C GLY A 150 6.21 3.91 1.98
N ILE A 151 6.41 5.16 2.36
CA ILE A 151 7.66 5.63 2.98
C ILE A 151 7.66 5.23 4.46
N LEU A 152 8.58 4.37 4.87
CA LEU A 152 8.84 4.06 6.28
C LEU A 152 9.48 5.27 6.94
N LYS A 153 8.89 5.76 8.04
CA LYS A 153 9.43 6.93 8.74
C LYS A 153 10.81 6.65 9.35
N ASN A 154 11.01 5.45 9.88
CA ASN A 154 12.29 5.01 10.44
C ASN A 154 13.47 5.04 9.44
N PHE A 155 13.20 4.94 8.14
CA PHE A 155 14.20 4.97 7.07
C PHE A 155 14.12 6.22 6.20
N GLU A 156 13.06 7.01 6.34
CA GLU A 156 12.70 8.10 5.42
C GLU A 156 12.69 7.65 3.93
N SER A 157 12.44 6.37 3.71
CA SER A 157 12.52 5.71 2.41
C SER A 157 11.45 4.62 2.27
N ASN A 158 11.13 4.29 1.03
CA ASN A 158 10.28 3.16 0.67
C ASN A 158 11.08 1.94 0.18
N TYR A 159 12.40 1.99 0.25
CA TYR A 159 13.30 0.88 -0.04
C TYR A 159 14.57 0.93 0.82
N HIS A 160 15.24 -0.22 0.90
CA HIS A 160 16.56 -0.40 1.48
C HIS A 160 17.27 -1.57 0.80
N LEU A 161 18.56 -1.41 0.51
CA LEU A 161 19.43 -2.47 0.01
C LEU A 161 20.24 -3.03 1.18
N GLY A 162 19.66 -3.99 1.89
CA GLY A 162 20.33 -4.66 2.99
C GLY A 162 21.28 -5.76 2.54
N SER A 163 22.28 -6.05 3.38
CA SER A 163 23.25 -7.13 3.18
C SER A 163 22.71 -8.50 3.57
N GLY A 164 21.59 -8.56 4.31
CA GLY A 164 20.99 -9.80 4.80
C GLY A 164 20.35 -10.66 3.70
N GLU A 165 20.07 -11.90 4.06
CA GLU A 165 19.53 -12.89 3.12
C GLU A 165 18.03 -12.71 2.77
N HIS A 166 17.30 -11.87 3.49
CA HIS A 166 15.86 -11.70 3.31
C HIS A 166 15.53 -10.45 2.49
N MET A 167 14.47 -10.55 1.70
CA MET A 167 13.87 -9.43 0.98
C MET A 167 12.40 -9.31 1.31
N VAL A 168 11.98 -8.20 1.91
CA VAL A 168 10.56 -7.88 2.18
C VAL A 168 9.98 -7.12 1.01
N ILE A 169 8.90 -7.63 0.41
CA ILE A 169 8.27 -7.02 -0.75
C ILE A 169 6.74 -7.14 -0.70
N GLU A 170 6.06 -6.09 -1.18
CA GLU A 170 4.62 -6.14 -1.38
C GLU A 170 4.27 -6.93 -2.64
N GLY A 171 3.36 -7.89 -2.49
CA GLY A 171 2.79 -8.66 -3.58
C GLY A 171 1.46 -8.04 -4.01
N ASP A 172 1.49 -7.22 -5.06
CA ASP A 172 0.28 -6.59 -5.59
C ASP A 172 -0.47 -7.53 -6.54
N GLU A 173 -1.80 -7.46 -6.48
CA GLU A 173 -2.74 -8.13 -7.38
C GLU A 173 -2.91 -7.42 -8.73
N TYR A 174 -2.34 -6.24 -8.93
CA TYR A 174 -2.41 -5.50 -10.19
C TYR A 174 -1.71 -6.19 -11.35
N ASP A 175 -2.21 -5.94 -12.58
CA ASP A 175 -1.53 -6.27 -13.83
C ASP A 175 -0.06 -5.83 -13.79
N THR A 176 0.82 -6.68 -14.31
CA THR A 176 2.27 -6.44 -14.33
C THR A 176 2.66 -5.37 -15.35
N ALA A 177 2.18 -5.51 -16.60
CA ALA A 177 2.40 -4.58 -17.69
C ALA A 177 1.38 -4.81 -18.81
N PHE A 178 1.35 -3.95 -19.83
CA PHE A 178 0.42 -4.14 -20.96
C PHE A 178 0.67 -5.44 -21.74
N PHE A 179 1.89 -5.97 -21.71
CA PHE A 179 2.29 -7.23 -22.36
C PHE A 179 2.23 -8.46 -21.43
N ASP A 180 1.99 -8.23 -20.15
CA ASP A 180 1.85 -9.24 -19.12
C ASP A 180 0.68 -8.87 -18.20
N LYS A 181 -0.45 -9.58 -18.40
CA LYS A 181 -1.71 -9.33 -17.70
C LYS A 181 -1.85 -10.13 -16.40
N GLY A 182 -0.83 -10.89 -16.04
CA GLY A 182 -0.76 -11.54 -14.74
C GLY A 182 -0.53 -10.55 -13.61
N ALA A 183 -1.03 -10.88 -12.42
CA ALA A 183 -0.78 -10.10 -11.21
C ALA A 183 0.72 -10.08 -10.87
N LYS A 184 1.23 -8.96 -10.36
CA LYS A 184 2.66 -8.78 -10.05
C LYS A 184 3.20 -9.84 -9.09
N PHE A 185 2.42 -10.27 -8.11
CA PHE A 185 2.85 -11.27 -7.13
C PHE A 185 3.14 -12.64 -7.76
N LEU A 186 2.59 -12.96 -8.95
CA LEU A 186 2.85 -14.21 -9.65
C LEU A 186 4.30 -14.33 -10.14
N HIS A 187 5.03 -13.24 -10.20
CA HIS A 187 6.45 -13.23 -10.52
C HIS A 187 7.37 -13.57 -9.34
N TYR A 188 6.85 -13.53 -8.10
CA TYR A 188 7.67 -13.74 -6.91
C TYR A 188 7.61 -15.19 -6.46
N ASP A 189 8.76 -15.74 -6.06
CA ASP A 189 8.87 -17.05 -5.43
C ASP A 189 9.11 -16.89 -3.92
N PRO A 190 8.03 -16.80 -3.10
CA PRO A 190 8.16 -16.48 -1.70
C PRO A 190 8.71 -17.66 -0.91
N SER A 191 9.77 -17.45 -0.12
CA SER A 191 10.16 -18.36 0.96
C SER A 191 9.12 -18.39 2.08
N ILE A 192 8.53 -17.22 2.36
CA ILE A 192 7.38 -17.05 3.23
C ILE A 192 6.45 -16.01 2.58
N ALA A 193 5.16 -16.31 2.50
CA ALA A 193 4.14 -15.36 2.11
C ALA A 193 3.23 -15.02 3.30
N ILE A 194 2.72 -13.78 3.35
CA ILE A 194 1.63 -13.35 4.24
C ILE A 194 0.42 -13.03 3.36
N LEU A 195 -0.76 -13.52 3.75
CA LEU A 195 -2.04 -13.17 3.14
C LEU A 195 -2.92 -12.48 4.20
N THR A 196 -3.12 -11.17 4.05
CA THR A 196 -3.76 -10.31 5.06
C THR A 196 -5.28 -10.20 4.93
N GLY A 197 -5.85 -10.65 3.81
CA GLY A 197 -7.28 -10.62 3.53
C GLY A 197 -7.57 -10.55 2.04
N VAL A 198 -8.78 -10.93 1.62
CA VAL A 198 -9.22 -10.90 0.22
C VAL A 198 -10.60 -10.29 0.11
N GLU A 199 -10.69 -9.07 -0.42
CA GLU A 199 -11.92 -8.36 -0.72
C GLU A 199 -11.96 -7.91 -2.17
N PHE A 200 -13.14 -7.51 -2.66
CA PHE A 200 -13.28 -6.95 -3.99
C PHE A 200 -12.79 -5.51 -4.02
N ASP A 201 -11.75 -5.25 -4.79
CA ASP A 201 -11.24 -3.92 -5.14
C ASP A 201 -10.73 -3.96 -6.60
N HIS A 202 -10.16 -2.84 -7.06
CA HIS A 202 -9.57 -2.72 -8.41
C HIS A 202 -10.54 -3.10 -9.54
N ALA A 203 -11.72 -2.46 -9.54
CA ALA A 203 -12.81 -2.70 -10.50
C ALA A 203 -12.46 -2.34 -11.97
N ASP A 204 -11.34 -1.72 -12.20
CA ASP A 204 -10.76 -1.51 -13.53
C ASP A 204 -10.08 -2.78 -14.10
N ILE A 205 -9.70 -3.71 -13.24
CA ILE A 205 -9.00 -4.96 -13.57
C ILE A 205 -9.90 -6.18 -13.32
N PHE A 206 -10.55 -6.21 -12.15
CA PHE A 206 -11.37 -7.33 -11.72
C PHE A 206 -12.85 -7.04 -11.92
N LYS A 207 -13.59 -8.02 -12.46
CA LYS A 207 -15.04 -7.89 -12.66
C LYS A 207 -15.84 -8.06 -11.37
N ASP A 208 -15.36 -8.97 -10.52
CA ASP A 208 -16.02 -9.38 -9.28
C ASP A 208 -15.03 -10.05 -8.32
N ILE A 209 -15.51 -10.41 -7.14
CA ILE A 209 -14.72 -11.10 -6.11
C ILE A 209 -14.18 -12.46 -6.58
N GLN A 210 -14.88 -13.16 -7.49
CA GLN A 210 -14.41 -14.46 -7.98
C GLN A 210 -13.16 -14.28 -8.84
N HIS A 211 -13.12 -13.21 -9.67
CA HIS A 211 -11.94 -12.89 -10.46
C HIS A 211 -10.74 -12.50 -9.57
N VAL A 212 -10.97 -11.75 -8.48
CA VAL A 212 -9.93 -11.49 -7.45
C VAL A 212 -9.45 -12.81 -6.84
N LYS A 213 -10.37 -13.68 -6.41
CA LYS A 213 -10.04 -14.98 -5.81
C LYS A 213 -9.23 -15.87 -6.76
N GLN A 214 -9.49 -15.85 -8.06
CA GLN A 214 -8.70 -16.60 -9.05
C GLN A 214 -7.23 -16.15 -9.09
N ALA A 215 -6.96 -14.83 -9.00
CA ALA A 215 -5.60 -14.32 -8.97
C ALA A 215 -4.86 -14.78 -7.70
N PHE A 216 -5.50 -14.68 -6.53
CA PHE A 216 -4.92 -15.17 -5.27
C PHE A 216 -4.77 -16.69 -5.23
N ASP A 217 -5.71 -17.44 -5.81
CA ASP A 217 -5.62 -18.91 -5.93
C ASP A 217 -4.39 -19.32 -6.74
N ALA A 218 -4.15 -18.65 -7.86
CA ALA A 218 -2.97 -18.88 -8.70
C ALA A 218 -1.67 -18.61 -7.92
N PHE A 219 -1.61 -17.49 -7.16
CA PHE A 219 -0.46 -17.17 -6.32
C PHE A 219 -0.21 -18.25 -5.25
N ILE A 220 -1.24 -18.61 -4.48
CA ILE A 220 -1.11 -19.59 -3.39
C ILE A 220 -0.70 -20.97 -3.95
N THR A 221 -1.27 -21.35 -5.09
CA THR A 221 -0.94 -22.63 -5.76
C THR A 221 0.51 -22.65 -6.24
N GLY A 222 1.06 -21.48 -6.62
CA GLY A 222 2.47 -21.34 -7.01
C GLY A 222 3.47 -21.43 -5.86
N ILE A 223 3.02 -21.32 -4.59
CA ILE A 223 3.93 -21.42 -3.43
C ILE A 223 4.42 -22.87 -3.29
N SER A 224 5.74 -23.06 -3.28
CA SER A 224 6.36 -24.36 -3.14
C SER A 224 5.93 -25.08 -1.84
N PRO A 225 5.75 -26.42 -1.84
CA PRO A 225 5.33 -27.18 -0.65
C PRO A 225 6.27 -27.05 0.56
N GLN A 226 7.55 -26.74 0.35
CA GLN A 226 8.51 -26.48 1.44
C GLN A 226 8.39 -25.06 2.03
N ASN A 227 7.78 -24.12 1.31
CA ASN A 227 7.62 -22.73 1.68
C ASN A 227 6.36 -22.53 2.53
N THR A 228 6.23 -21.36 3.16
CA THR A 228 5.18 -21.11 4.17
C THR A 228 4.25 -20.00 3.73
N LEU A 229 2.94 -20.22 3.90
CA LEU A 229 1.91 -19.19 3.83
C LEU A 229 1.38 -18.91 5.24
N VAL A 230 1.52 -17.67 5.70
CA VAL A 230 0.92 -17.13 6.92
C VAL A 230 -0.39 -16.45 6.50
N ALA A 231 -1.53 -17.04 6.82
CA ALA A 231 -2.83 -16.60 6.31
C ALA A 231 -3.77 -16.22 7.45
N ILE A 232 -4.49 -15.09 7.27
CA ILE A 232 -5.55 -14.71 8.19
C ILE A 232 -6.69 -15.72 8.14
N ASP A 233 -7.24 -16.11 9.29
CA ASP A 233 -8.35 -17.06 9.36
C ASP A 233 -9.71 -16.42 9.70
N ASP A 234 -9.71 -15.13 10.06
CA ASP A 234 -10.94 -14.35 10.27
C ASP A 234 -11.63 -13.95 8.95
N ASP A 235 -10.99 -14.17 7.80
CA ASP A 235 -11.51 -13.85 6.47
C ASP A 235 -12.02 -15.12 5.76
N LYS A 236 -13.34 -15.14 5.46
CA LYS A 236 -13.97 -16.29 4.78
C LYS A 236 -13.37 -16.54 3.39
N ASN A 237 -13.05 -15.49 2.60
CA ASN A 237 -12.46 -15.67 1.27
C ASN A 237 -11.08 -16.31 1.35
N VAL A 238 -10.28 -15.91 2.35
CA VAL A 238 -8.98 -16.52 2.61
C VAL A 238 -9.13 -17.97 3.04
N SER A 239 -10.06 -18.25 3.97
CA SER A 239 -10.32 -19.62 4.45
C SER A 239 -10.71 -20.56 3.32
N ASP A 240 -11.54 -20.09 2.36
CA ASP A 240 -11.91 -20.85 1.17
C ASP A 240 -10.68 -21.12 0.25
N LEU A 241 -9.85 -20.09 0.05
CA LEU A 241 -8.69 -20.13 -0.85
C LEU A 241 -7.56 -21.06 -0.38
N VAL A 242 -7.34 -21.15 0.93
CA VAL A 242 -6.22 -21.94 1.49
C VAL A 242 -6.56 -23.41 1.67
N GLN A 243 -7.83 -23.79 1.50
CA GLN A 243 -8.25 -25.19 1.66
C GLN A 243 -7.60 -26.09 0.59
N GLY A 244 -6.99 -27.17 1.02
CA GLY A 244 -6.37 -28.16 0.14
C GLY A 244 -5.05 -27.72 -0.52
N LYS A 245 -4.47 -26.59 -0.15
CA LYS A 245 -3.16 -26.15 -0.67
C LYS A 245 -2.01 -26.95 -0.08
N THR A 246 -0.94 -27.09 -0.84
CA THR A 246 0.19 -27.99 -0.52
C THR A 246 1.31 -27.31 0.27
N CYS A 247 1.41 -25.97 0.26
CA CYS A 247 2.40 -25.24 1.03
C CYS A 247 2.16 -25.36 2.55
N LYS A 248 3.19 -25.09 3.34
CA LYS A 248 3.06 -25.09 4.81
C LYS A 248 2.18 -23.94 5.25
N MET A 249 1.06 -24.27 5.93
CA MET A 249 0.08 -23.30 6.37
C MET A 249 0.29 -22.90 7.83
N VAL A 250 0.30 -21.60 8.10
CA VAL A 250 0.29 -21.02 9.44
C VAL A 250 -0.88 -20.05 9.52
N LYS A 251 -1.88 -20.36 10.33
CA LYS A 251 -3.05 -19.51 10.52
C LYS A 251 -2.83 -18.49 11.62
N TYR A 252 -3.28 -17.26 11.39
CA TYR A 252 -3.32 -16.20 12.40
C TYR A 252 -4.64 -15.47 12.36
N GLY A 253 -5.07 -14.94 13.52
CA GLY A 253 -6.32 -14.20 13.64
C GLY A 253 -6.82 -14.13 15.07
N ARG A 254 -8.14 -14.18 15.25
CA ARG A 254 -8.81 -14.17 16.55
C ARG A 254 -9.42 -15.51 16.95
N HIS A 255 -9.52 -16.46 16.04
CA HIS A 255 -10.10 -17.77 16.33
C HIS A 255 -9.29 -18.54 17.38
N ALA A 256 -9.98 -19.32 18.20
CA ALA A 256 -9.35 -20.03 19.31
C ALA A 256 -8.36 -21.11 18.86
N ASP A 257 -8.55 -21.63 17.65
CA ASP A 257 -7.72 -22.67 17.00
C ASP A 257 -6.61 -22.12 16.10
N SER A 258 -6.51 -20.78 15.97
CA SER A 258 -5.39 -20.16 15.24
C SER A 258 -4.08 -20.45 15.96
N VAL A 259 -3.05 -20.80 15.17
CA VAL A 259 -1.68 -20.98 15.69
C VAL A 259 -1.18 -19.68 16.35
N TRP A 260 -1.41 -18.55 15.68
CA TRP A 260 -1.11 -17.21 16.16
C TRP A 260 -2.39 -16.45 16.41
N ARG A 261 -2.61 -16.05 17.64
CA ARG A 261 -3.85 -15.39 18.05
C ARG A 261 -3.59 -14.04 18.70
N LEU A 262 -4.36 -13.04 18.26
CA LEU A 262 -4.42 -11.76 18.94
C LEU A 262 -5.20 -11.93 20.23
N GLY A 263 -4.56 -11.58 21.35
CA GLY A 263 -5.17 -11.60 22.69
C GLY A 263 -5.86 -10.28 23.03
N SER A 264 -5.66 -9.83 24.28
CA SER A 264 -6.19 -8.56 24.76
C SER A 264 -5.55 -7.38 23.99
N VAL A 265 -6.35 -6.37 23.70
CA VAL A 265 -5.89 -5.09 23.16
C VAL A 265 -6.37 -3.98 24.08
N GLY A 266 -5.44 -3.14 24.54
CA GLY A 266 -5.72 -2.01 25.42
C GLY A 266 -5.08 -0.73 24.90
N ILE A 267 -5.72 0.41 25.17
CA ILE A 267 -5.23 1.72 24.74
C ILE A 267 -4.84 2.54 25.98
N GLN A 268 -3.62 3.03 25.99
CA GLN A 268 -3.13 4.02 26.94
C GLN A 268 -2.27 5.02 26.16
N GLN A 269 -2.88 6.09 25.71
CA GLN A 269 -2.23 7.09 24.86
C GLN A 269 -0.80 7.44 25.30
N PRO A 270 0.16 7.51 24.37
CA PRO A 270 0.03 7.32 22.92
C PRO A 270 0.19 5.88 22.46
N TRP A 271 0.04 4.89 23.35
CA TRP A 271 0.35 3.50 23.11
C TRP A 271 -0.90 2.62 22.99
N THR A 272 -0.83 1.66 22.07
CA THR A 272 -1.65 0.46 22.04
C THR A 272 -0.85 -0.70 22.64
N PHE A 273 -1.41 -1.38 23.63
CA PHE A 273 -0.85 -2.60 24.23
C PHE A 273 -1.61 -3.80 23.67
N PHE A 274 -0.90 -4.87 23.35
CA PHE A 274 -1.55 -6.07 22.85
C PHE A 274 -0.80 -7.34 23.23
N ASP A 275 -1.58 -8.40 23.50
CA ASP A 275 -1.06 -9.71 23.82
C ASP A 275 -1.06 -10.58 22.57
N VAL A 276 -0.04 -11.40 22.41
CA VAL A 276 0.07 -12.38 21.34
C VAL A 276 0.17 -13.78 21.93
N LEU A 277 -0.65 -14.69 21.42
CA LEU A 277 -0.63 -16.08 21.80
C LEU A 277 -0.12 -16.93 20.63
N LYS A 278 0.72 -17.94 20.95
CA LYS A 278 1.16 -18.98 20.04
C LYS A 278 0.71 -20.33 20.57
N ASN A 279 -0.08 -21.10 19.81
CA ASN A 279 -0.65 -22.37 20.25
C ASN A 279 -1.36 -22.28 21.62
N GLY A 280 -2.14 -21.21 21.81
CA GLY A 280 -2.92 -20.96 23.03
C GLY A 280 -2.12 -20.49 24.25
N ARG A 281 -0.80 -20.31 24.17
CA ARG A 281 0.06 -19.82 25.26
C ARG A 281 0.53 -18.40 24.94
N ILE A 282 0.70 -17.57 25.96
CA ILE A 282 1.28 -16.23 25.79
C ILE A 282 2.67 -16.36 25.17
N PHE A 283 2.84 -15.73 24.03
CA PHE A 283 4.13 -15.59 23.34
C PHE A 283 4.83 -14.31 23.76
N GLY A 284 4.08 -13.22 23.89
CA GLY A 284 4.63 -11.93 24.33
C GLY A 284 3.53 -10.89 24.53
N ASN A 285 3.89 -9.83 25.25
CA ASN A 285 3.10 -8.63 25.46
C ASN A 285 3.84 -7.48 24.77
N PHE A 286 3.17 -6.75 23.91
CA PHE A 286 3.78 -5.73 23.08
C PHE A 286 3.11 -4.39 23.27
N LYS A 287 3.84 -3.31 23.00
CA LYS A 287 3.27 -1.96 22.89
C LYS A 287 3.76 -1.29 21.61
N THR A 288 2.90 -0.52 20.99
CA THR A 288 3.17 0.18 19.73
C THR A 288 2.39 1.48 19.64
N ARG A 289 2.81 2.38 18.78
CA ARG A 289 2.05 3.58 18.43
C ARG A 289 1.00 3.36 17.32
N LEU A 290 0.99 2.17 16.73
CA LEU A 290 -0.02 1.80 15.75
C LEU A 290 -1.41 1.74 16.40
N VAL A 291 -2.42 2.20 15.66
CA VAL A 291 -3.78 2.37 16.14
C VAL A 291 -4.71 1.43 15.40
N GLY A 292 -5.59 0.78 16.16
CA GLY A 292 -6.66 -0.07 15.64
C GLY A 292 -6.32 -1.56 15.56
N GLU A 293 -7.38 -2.35 15.68
CA GLU A 293 -7.29 -3.81 15.71
C GLU A 293 -6.74 -4.40 14.41
N HIS A 294 -7.10 -3.83 13.26
CA HIS A 294 -6.56 -4.26 11.97
C HIS A 294 -5.02 -4.13 11.91
N ASN A 295 -4.45 -3.10 12.55
CA ASN A 295 -3.00 -2.96 12.66
C ASN A 295 -2.38 -3.95 13.65
N MET A 296 -3.12 -4.35 14.69
CA MET A 296 -2.66 -5.43 15.59
C MET A 296 -2.67 -6.79 14.88
N LEU A 297 -3.62 -7.04 13.97
CA LEU A 297 -3.63 -8.23 13.11
C LEU A 297 -2.47 -8.19 12.09
N ASN A 298 -2.18 -7.02 11.50
CA ASN A 298 -1.00 -6.83 10.66
C ASN A 298 0.29 -7.12 11.45
N ALA A 299 0.40 -6.61 12.68
CA ALA A 299 1.51 -6.86 13.60
C ALA A 299 1.65 -8.34 13.94
N LEU A 300 0.53 -9.02 14.22
CA LEU A 300 0.49 -10.45 14.53
C LEU A 300 1.07 -11.30 13.41
N SER A 301 0.73 -11.00 12.15
CA SER A 301 1.27 -11.71 10.99
C SER A 301 2.78 -11.50 10.82
N ALA A 302 3.27 -10.27 11.06
CA ALA A 302 4.69 -9.96 11.04
C ALA A 302 5.46 -10.67 12.17
N ILE A 303 4.87 -10.74 13.39
CA ILE A 303 5.41 -11.50 14.52
C ILE A 303 5.52 -12.99 14.17
N ALA A 304 4.50 -13.57 13.54
CA ALA A 304 4.52 -14.98 13.14
C ALA A 304 5.67 -15.29 12.17
N VAL A 305 5.96 -14.38 11.24
CA VAL A 305 7.13 -14.51 10.34
C VAL A 305 8.44 -14.29 11.10
N ALA A 306 8.53 -13.28 11.95
CA ALA A 306 9.72 -12.99 12.73
C ALA A 306 10.13 -14.17 13.64
N ASP A 307 9.18 -14.79 14.34
CA ASP A 307 9.41 -15.99 15.13
C ASP A 307 9.88 -17.17 14.26
N LYS A 308 9.30 -17.35 13.10
CA LYS A 308 9.73 -18.39 12.15
C LYS A 308 11.17 -18.18 11.66
N LEU A 309 11.61 -16.93 11.60
CA LEU A 309 12.99 -16.54 11.31
C LEU A 309 13.87 -16.49 12.56
N THR A 310 13.38 -16.99 13.69
CA THR A 310 14.09 -17.09 14.98
C THR A 310 14.50 -15.74 15.59
N VAL A 311 13.75 -14.67 15.29
CA VAL A 311 13.96 -13.37 15.93
C VAL A 311 13.55 -13.45 17.40
N PRO A 312 14.40 -13.05 18.37
CA PRO A 312 14.06 -13.05 19.79
C PRO A 312 12.86 -12.14 20.10
N VAL A 313 12.02 -12.56 21.04
CA VAL A 313 10.80 -11.82 21.44
C VAL A 313 11.15 -10.40 21.90
N GLU A 314 12.27 -10.25 22.61
CA GLU A 314 12.75 -8.96 23.10
C GLU A 314 13.13 -8.01 21.96
N ALA A 315 13.72 -8.53 20.87
CA ALA A 315 14.00 -7.73 19.67
C ALA A 315 12.72 -7.32 18.96
N ILE A 316 11.72 -8.21 18.88
CA ILE A 316 10.39 -7.89 18.34
C ILE A 316 9.72 -6.79 19.18
N ALA A 317 9.76 -6.91 20.51
CA ALA A 317 9.17 -5.91 21.41
C ALA A 317 9.83 -4.53 21.24
N LYS A 318 11.18 -4.50 21.18
CA LYS A 318 11.95 -3.27 20.95
C LYS A 318 11.58 -2.64 19.59
N ALA A 319 11.43 -3.45 18.55
CA ALA A 319 11.04 -2.97 17.22
C ALA A 319 9.67 -2.31 17.24
N PHE A 320 8.66 -2.87 17.95
CA PHE A 320 7.35 -2.23 18.08
C PHE A 320 7.39 -0.90 18.83
N GLU A 321 8.24 -0.78 19.86
CA GLU A 321 8.39 0.46 20.61
C GLU A 321 9.02 1.59 19.77
N SER A 322 9.95 1.25 18.88
CA SER A 322 10.69 2.19 18.04
C SER A 322 10.06 2.38 16.65
N PHE A 323 9.01 1.64 16.28
CA PHE A 323 8.35 1.77 14.98
C PHE A 323 7.60 3.09 14.87
N GLU A 324 8.01 3.94 13.94
CA GLU A 324 7.45 5.27 13.74
C GLU A 324 6.26 5.29 12.76
N GLY A 325 5.96 4.15 12.13
CA GLY A 325 4.89 4.02 11.16
C GLY A 325 5.29 4.36 9.73
N VAL A 326 4.26 4.52 8.89
CA VAL A 326 4.40 4.77 7.46
C VAL A 326 3.72 6.11 7.14
N LYS A 327 4.31 6.91 6.27
CA LYS A 327 3.66 8.15 5.81
C LYS A 327 2.30 7.83 5.18
N ARG A 328 1.33 8.69 5.47
CA ARG A 328 -0.05 8.58 5.00
C ARG A 328 -0.79 7.31 5.50
N ARG A 329 -0.40 6.74 6.64
CA ARG A 329 -1.09 5.67 7.37
C ARG A 329 -1.31 6.14 8.79
N GLN A 330 -2.49 6.71 9.07
CA GLN A 330 -2.83 7.36 10.36
C GLN A 330 -1.73 8.34 10.80
N GLU A 331 -1.20 9.10 9.83
CA GLU A 331 -0.09 10.01 10.04
C GLU A 331 -0.58 11.35 10.59
N ILE A 332 -0.15 11.73 11.80
CA ILE A 332 -0.38 13.07 12.32
C ILE A 332 0.48 14.04 11.50
N ARG A 333 -0.16 14.94 10.75
CA ARG A 333 0.49 16.00 9.96
C ARG A 333 0.84 17.23 10.79
N GLY A 334 0.11 17.45 11.86
CA GLY A 334 0.35 18.52 12.81
C GLY A 334 -0.83 18.76 13.72
N GLU A 335 -0.62 19.68 14.66
CA GLU A 335 -1.64 20.19 15.58
C GLU A 335 -1.61 21.72 15.57
N LYS A 336 -2.77 22.37 15.50
CA LYS A 336 -2.89 23.82 15.57
C LYS A 336 -4.21 24.22 16.23
N ALA A 337 -4.17 25.23 17.10
CA ALA A 337 -5.32 25.67 17.91
C ALA A 337 -5.98 24.52 18.73
N GLY A 338 -5.21 23.47 19.06
CA GLY A 338 -5.71 22.28 19.75
C GLY A 338 -6.49 21.33 18.84
N ILE A 339 -6.41 21.49 17.50
CA ILE A 339 -7.02 20.64 16.50
C ILE A 339 -5.92 19.79 15.86
N THR A 340 -6.10 18.46 15.89
CA THR A 340 -5.16 17.52 15.25
C THR A 340 -5.58 17.27 13.80
N VAL A 341 -4.64 17.35 12.86
CA VAL A 341 -4.84 16.99 11.43
C VAL A 341 -4.09 15.72 11.14
N MET A 342 -4.81 14.68 10.69
CA MET A 342 -4.30 13.35 10.38
C MET A 342 -4.54 12.99 8.91
N ASP A 343 -3.55 12.35 8.27
CA ASP A 343 -3.60 11.84 6.89
C ASP A 343 -3.71 10.32 6.90
N ASP A 344 -4.63 9.77 6.13
CA ASP A 344 -4.73 8.33 5.89
C ASP A 344 -5.03 8.01 4.42
N PHE A 345 -4.46 6.91 3.97
CA PHE A 345 -4.62 6.43 2.59
C PHE A 345 -5.94 5.67 2.35
N ALA A 346 -6.79 5.53 3.37
CA ALA A 346 -8.06 4.81 3.27
C ALA A 346 -8.94 5.37 2.14
N HIS A 347 -9.38 4.47 1.27
CA HIS A 347 -10.25 4.80 0.14
C HIS A 347 -11.27 3.70 -0.15
N HIS A 348 -11.04 2.47 0.27
CA HIS A 348 -12.01 1.37 0.21
C HIS A 348 -12.98 1.46 1.40
N PRO A 349 -14.28 1.10 1.27
CA PRO A 349 -15.25 1.19 2.36
C PRO A 349 -14.78 0.52 3.66
N THR A 350 -14.20 -0.68 3.58
CA THR A 350 -13.63 -1.39 4.74
C THR A 350 -12.50 -0.60 5.38
N ALA A 351 -11.56 -0.05 4.58
CA ALA A 351 -10.45 0.74 5.09
C ALA A 351 -10.93 2.02 5.78
N VAL A 352 -11.90 2.75 5.20
CA VAL A 352 -12.52 3.93 5.79
C VAL A 352 -13.12 3.58 7.16
N ARG A 353 -13.94 2.53 7.22
CA ARG A 353 -14.59 2.08 8.46
C ARG A 353 -13.58 1.70 9.54
N GLU A 354 -12.58 0.89 9.18
CA GLU A 354 -11.60 0.41 10.16
C GLU A 354 -10.68 1.55 10.64
N THR A 355 -10.33 2.51 9.78
CA THR A 355 -9.55 3.69 10.18
C THR A 355 -10.34 4.57 11.15
N LEU A 356 -11.61 4.89 10.86
CA LEU A 356 -12.46 5.68 11.76
C LEU A 356 -12.64 5.00 13.12
N ARG A 357 -12.94 3.69 13.13
CA ARG A 357 -13.05 2.90 14.37
C ARG A 357 -11.76 2.86 15.16
N ALA A 358 -10.63 2.80 14.47
CA ALA A 358 -9.32 2.74 15.10
C ALA A 358 -8.96 4.04 15.81
N VAL A 359 -9.17 5.19 15.18
CA VAL A 359 -8.71 6.48 15.71
C VAL A 359 -9.66 7.07 16.77
N LYS A 360 -10.97 6.80 16.68
CA LYS A 360 -11.97 7.37 17.63
C LYS A 360 -11.63 7.15 19.10
N PRO A 361 -11.20 5.96 19.57
CA PRO A 361 -10.85 5.74 20.99
C PRO A 361 -9.65 6.55 21.47
N PHE A 362 -8.79 7.04 20.56
CA PHE A 362 -7.66 7.91 20.89
C PHE A 362 -8.04 9.37 21.06
N TYR A 363 -9.27 9.76 20.68
CA TYR A 363 -9.78 11.13 20.80
C TYR A 363 -11.15 11.12 21.52
N PRO A 364 -11.21 10.62 22.78
CA PRO A 364 -12.48 10.38 23.46
C PRO A 364 -13.26 11.68 23.79
N ASN A 365 -12.57 12.79 23.93
CA ASN A 365 -13.15 14.07 24.34
C ASN A 365 -13.39 15.04 23.17
N GLY A 366 -12.93 14.70 21.98
CA GLY A 366 -13.06 15.50 20.76
C GLY A 366 -13.99 14.85 19.74
N ARG A 367 -14.44 15.66 18.77
CA ARG A 367 -15.18 15.15 17.62
C ARG A 367 -14.20 14.58 16.61
N LEU A 368 -14.61 13.54 15.92
CA LEU A 368 -13.93 12.99 14.77
C LEU A 368 -14.58 13.53 13.49
N ILE A 369 -13.88 14.41 12.80
CA ILE A 369 -14.30 15.01 11.53
C ILE A 369 -13.64 14.21 10.41
N ALA A 370 -14.44 13.43 9.67
CA ALA A 370 -13.97 12.64 8.53
C ALA A 370 -14.04 13.45 7.25
N VAL A 371 -12.91 13.62 6.57
CA VAL A 371 -12.82 14.29 5.27
C VAL A 371 -12.41 13.25 4.23
N PHE A 372 -13.27 12.99 3.25
CA PHE A 372 -13.09 11.88 2.31
C PHE A 372 -13.11 12.33 0.86
N GLU A 373 -12.10 11.91 0.09
CA GLU A 373 -12.03 12.07 -1.37
C GLU A 373 -12.08 10.71 -2.06
N PRO A 374 -13.15 10.36 -2.79
CA PRO A 374 -13.16 9.22 -3.70
C PRO A 374 -12.24 9.51 -4.90
N ARG A 375 -11.16 8.74 -5.09
CA ARG A 375 -10.17 9.05 -6.14
C ARG A 375 -9.63 7.83 -6.90
N THR A 376 -9.73 6.62 -6.35
CA THR A 376 -9.32 5.40 -7.07
C THR A 376 -10.33 5.05 -8.16
N ASN A 377 -9.91 4.24 -9.13
CA ASN A 377 -10.82 3.73 -10.16
C ASN A 377 -12.05 3.04 -9.56
N SER A 378 -11.89 2.30 -8.45
CA SER A 378 -13.01 1.66 -7.75
C SER A 378 -13.89 2.67 -7.01
N SER A 379 -13.28 3.59 -6.23
CA SER A 379 -14.04 4.55 -5.40
C SER A 379 -14.77 5.63 -6.21
N MET A 380 -14.31 5.91 -7.44
CA MET A 380 -15.00 6.81 -8.37
C MET A 380 -16.14 6.13 -9.15
N ARG A 381 -16.32 4.80 -8.99
CA ARG A 381 -17.42 4.04 -9.59
C ARG A 381 -18.53 3.79 -8.58
N ASN A 382 -19.74 3.60 -9.07
CA ASN A 382 -20.93 3.35 -8.26
C ASN A 382 -20.96 1.97 -7.58
N ILE A 383 -19.95 1.13 -7.78
CA ILE A 383 -19.84 -0.22 -7.19
C ILE A 383 -19.89 -0.22 -5.65
N PHE A 384 -19.38 0.85 -5.03
CA PHE A 384 -19.41 1.01 -3.58
C PHE A 384 -20.45 2.03 -3.09
N GLN A 385 -21.34 2.54 -4.00
CA GLN A 385 -22.30 3.58 -3.66
C GLN A 385 -23.16 3.22 -2.44
N ASN A 386 -23.65 1.99 -2.39
CA ASN A 386 -24.52 1.51 -1.32
C ASN A 386 -23.76 0.98 -0.09
N ILE A 387 -22.41 0.86 -0.18
CA ILE A 387 -21.57 0.31 0.90
C ILE A 387 -20.96 1.45 1.74
N TYR A 388 -20.56 2.54 1.10
CA TYR A 388 -19.96 3.69 1.80
C TYR A 388 -20.83 4.26 2.94
N PRO A 389 -22.16 4.36 2.84
CA PRO A 389 -22.97 4.87 3.96
C PRO A 389 -22.78 4.10 5.28
N LEU A 390 -22.36 2.83 5.20
CA LEU A 390 -22.09 1.97 6.36
C LEU A 390 -20.67 2.09 6.90
N SER A 391 -19.84 2.95 6.29
CA SER A 391 -18.41 3.05 6.62
C SER A 391 -18.08 4.24 7.52
N PHE A 392 -19.00 5.16 7.75
CA PHE A 392 -18.75 6.40 8.47
C PHE A 392 -19.29 6.44 9.91
N ASP A 393 -19.67 5.30 10.48
CA ASP A 393 -20.30 5.23 11.82
C ASP A 393 -19.44 5.82 12.94
N GLY A 394 -18.12 5.79 12.81
CA GLY A 394 -17.20 6.35 13.79
C GLY A 394 -17.05 7.89 13.75
N ALA A 395 -17.53 8.57 12.71
CA ALA A 395 -17.38 10.01 12.53
C ALA A 395 -18.54 10.80 13.14
N ASP A 396 -18.22 11.96 13.72
CA ASP A 396 -19.21 12.92 14.24
C ASP A 396 -19.66 13.90 13.14
N ILE A 397 -18.72 14.34 12.26
CA ILE A 397 -18.99 15.17 11.09
C ILE A 397 -18.32 14.51 9.89
N ILE A 398 -18.99 14.56 8.74
CA ILE A 398 -18.55 13.88 7.52
C ILE A 398 -18.51 14.87 6.35
N CYS A 399 -17.34 15.12 5.79
CA CYS A 399 -17.12 15.98 4.64
C CYS A 399 -16.76 15.13 3.42
N ILE A 400 -17.61 15.12 2.40
CA ILE A 400 -17.43 14.32 1.19
C ILE A 400 -17.14 15.26 0.02
N ARG A 401 -15.96 15.10 -0.60
CA ARG A 401 -15.56 15.84 -1.80
C ARG A 401 -16.14 15.23 -3.06
N GLN A 402 -16.45 16.07 -4.04
CA GLN A 402 -16.67 15.64 -5.42
C GLN A 402 -15.38 15.04 -6.00
N PRO A 403 -15.39 13.84 -6.59
CA PRO A 403 -14.20 13.28 -7.21
C PRO A 403 -13.69 14.17 -8.37
N SER A 404 -12.38 14.48 -8.36
CA SER A 404 -11.77 15.41 -9.33
C SER A 404 -11.55 14.80 -10.72
N LEU A 405 -11.67 13.48 -10.90
CA LEU A 405 -11.33 12.75 -12.13
C LEU A 405 -12.52 11.97 -12.70
N LEU A 406 -13.75 12.35 -12.39
CA LEU A 406 -14.97 11.66 -12.85
C LEU A 406 -15.10 11.56 -14.37
N ASP A 407 -14.50 12.46 -15.13
CA ASP A 407 -14.58 12.44 -16.62
C ASP A 407 -13.94 11.19 -17.22
N LYS A 408 -13.07 10.50 -16.49
CA LYS A 408 -12.48 9.22 -16.89
C LYS A 408 -13.43 8.03 -16.72
N ILE A 409 -14.56 8.21 -16.02
CA ILE A 409 -15.52 7.15 -15.72
C ILE A 409 -16.79 7.35 -16.58
N PRO A 410 -17.33 6.30 -17.23
CA PRO A 410 -18.61 6.37 -17.94
C PRO A 410 -19.72 6.91 -17.03
N LEU A 411 -20.60 7.76 -17.59
CA LEU A 411 -21.64 8.46 -16.82
C LEU A 411 -22.52 7.52 -15.96
N ASN A 412 -22.89 6.38 -16.51
CA ASN A 412 -23.74 5.38 -15.83
C ASN A 412 -23.03 4.56 -14.76
N GLU A 413 -21.69 4.70 -14.66
CA GLU A 413 -20.87 3.99 -13.67
C GLU A 413 -20.31 4.94 -12.59
N ARG A 414 -20.58 6.24 -12.69
CA ARG A 414 -20.01 7.24 -11.80
C ARG A 414 -20.56 7.14 -10.38
N PHE A 415 -19.67 7.23 -9.41
CA PHE A 415 -20.00 7.47 -8.02
C PHE A 415 -20.59 8.87 -7.83
N SER A 416 -21.59 9.00 -6.96
CA SER A 416 -22.22 10.27 -6.61
C SER A 416 -21.93 10.63 -5.15
N SER A 417 -21.06 11.61 -4.91
CA SER A 417 -20.81 12.15 -3.58
C SER A 417 -22.06 12.77 -2.96
N GLN A 418 -22.90 13.43 -3.78
CA GLN A 418 -24.18 14.01 -3.32
C GLN A 418 -25.14 12.93 -2.84
N GLN A 419 -25.23 11.80 -3.56
CA GLN A 419 -26.05 10.67 -3.13
C GLN A 419 -25.57 10.07 -1.82
N LEU A 420 -24.23 9.88 -1.67
CA LEU A 420 -23.65 9.41 -0.41
C LEU A 420 -24.01 10.32 0.76
N VAL A 421 -23.90 11.64 0.60
CA VAL A 421 -24.28 12.61 1.63
C VAL A 421 -25.77 12.51 1.98
N ASN A 422 -26.64 12.36 0.98
CA ASN A 422 -28.08 12.18 1.21
C ASN A 422 -28.35 10.89 2.00
N ASP A 423 -27.69 9.79 1.65
CA ASP A 423 -27.84 8.49 2.32
C ASP A 423 -27.36 8.57 3.78
N LEU A 424 -26.25 9.25 4.04
CA LEU A 424 -25.75 9.51 5.39
C LEU A 424 -26.71 10.37 6.22
N LYS A 425 -27.26 11.44 5.63
CA LYS A 425 -28.26 12.30 6.29
C LYS A 425 -29.53 11.54 6.62
N ASN A 426 -29.99 10.64 5.73
CA ASN A 426 -31.14 9.78 5.99
C ASN A 426 -30.90 8.79 7.16
N GLN A 427 -29.63 8.49 7.46
CA GLN A 427 -29.21 7.72 8.65
C GLN A 427 -29.00 8.60 9.91
N GLY A 428 -29.32 9.90 9.84
CA GLY A 428 -29.15 10.84 10.94
C GLY A 428 -27.70 11.31 11.17
N LYS A 429 -26.82 11.14 10.19
CA LYS A 429 -25.42 11.61 10.27
C LYS A 429 -25.29 13.08 9.86
N ASP A 430 -24.36 13.79 10.49
CA ASP A 430 -23.97 15.14 10.09
C ASP A 430 -22.99 15.06 8.91
N ALA A 431 -23.51 15.16 7.68
CA ALA A 431 -22.76 14.95 6.45
C ALA A 431 -22.93 16.12 5.48
N HIS A 432 -21.83 16.52 4.83
CA HIS A 432 -21.76 17.68 3.94
C HIS A 432 -21.09 17.30 2.64
N PHE A 433 -21.65 17.80 1.53
CA PHE A 433 -21.06 17.70 0.20
C PHE A 433 -20.27 18.94 -0.15
N PHE A 434 -19.11 18.75 -0.79
CA PHE A 434 -18.26 19.84 -1.24
C PHE A 434 -17.78 19.60 -2.68
N PRO A 435 -17.88 20.61 -3.57
CA PRO A 435 -17.42 20.52 -4.95
C PRO A 435 -15.88 20.47 -5.04
N ASP A 436 -15.20 21.13 -4.13
CA ASP A 436 -13.74 21.27 -4.14
C ASP A 436 -13.13 21.34 -2.73
N THR A 437 -11.81 21.46 -2.69
CA THR A 437 -11.03 21.49 -1.43
C THR A 437 -11.12 22.83 -0.74
N ASP A 438 -11.33 23.95 -1.46
CA ASP A 438 -11.38 25.29 -0.88
C ASP A 438 -12.61 25.43 0.02
N GLU A 439 -13.77 24.99 -0.44
CA GLU A 439 -15.00 24.98 0.36
C GLU A 439 -14.91 24.05 1.58
N ILE A 440 -14.17 22.93 1.50
CA ILE A 440 -13.91 22.06 2.66
C ILE A 440 -13.09 22.81 3.71
N ILE A 441 -12.02 23.52 3.29
CA ILE A 441 -11.15 24.26 4.20
C ILE A 441 -11.95 25.38 4.88
N ASP A 442 -12.72 26.16 4.16
CA ASP A 442 -13.54 27.25 4.69
C ASP A 442 -14.56 26.74 5.72
N PHE A 443 -15.20 25.61 5.44
CA PHE A 443 -16.09 24.94 6.38
C PHE A 443 -15.35 24.50 7.64
N LEU A 444 -14.21 23.82 7.50
CA LEU A 444 -13.46 23.29 8.63
C LEU A 444 -12.89 24.38 9.55
N ILE A 445 -12.43 25.50 8.99
CA ILE A 445 -11.95 26.65 9.78
C ILE A 445 -13.06 27.21 10.67
N THR A 446 -14.29 27.20 10.18
CA THR A 446 -15.45 27.74 10.92
C THR A 446 -15.98 26.73 11.94
N GLU A 447 -15.99 25.44 11.60
CA GLU A 447 -16.68 24.38 12.36
C GLU A 447 -15.78 23.71 13.40
N ALA A 448 -14.47 23.54 13.12
CA ALA A 448 -13.57 22.78 13.98
C ALA A 448 -13.28 23.52 15.29
N LYS A 449 -13.14 22.76 16.37
CA LYS A 449 -12.92 23.25 17.74
C LYS A 449 -11.71 22.56 18.37
N SER A 450 -11.14 23.21 19.38
CA SER A 450 -10.06 22.61 20.17
C SER A 450 -10.48 21.23 20.72
N GLY A 451 -9.64 20.24 20.55
CA GLY A 451 -9.88 18.83 20.88
C GLY A 451 -10.33 17.98 19.69
N ASP A 452 -10.75 18.56 18.57
CA ASP A 452 -11.18 17.81 17.39
C ASP A 452 -10.02 17.13 16.67
N LEU A 453 -10.32 15.96 16.07
CA LEU A 453 -9.47 15.29 15.09
C LEU A 453 -10.07 15.47 13.70
N ILE A 454 -9.34 16.11 12.79
CA ILE A 454 -9.65 16.14 11.36
C ILE A 454 -8.87 15.00 10.70
N LEU A 455 -9.58 13.97 10.29
CA LEU A 455 -9.01 12.80 9.59
C LEU A 455 -9.28 12.94 8.09
N VAL A 456 -8.23 13.19 7.32
CA VAL A 456 -8.29 13.30 5.86
C VAL A 456 -7.97 11.95 5.24
N MET A 457 -8.89 11.41 4.45
CA MET A 457 -8.79 10.09 3.82
C MET A 457 -8.81 10.21 2.30
N SER A 458 -7.69 9.91 1.64
CA SER A 458 -7.53 9.91 0.19
C SER A 458 -6.29 9.12 -0.23
N ASN A 459 -6.34 8.45 -1.37
CA ASN A 459 -5.14 7.86 -1.98
C ASN A 459 -4.33 8.87 -2.83
N GLY A 460 -4.82 10.09 -3.01
CA GLY A 460 -4.18 11.18 -3.75
C GLY A 460 -3.62 12.30 -2.88
N GLY A 461 -3.13 13.35 -3.51
CA GLY A 461 -2.57 14.53 -2.82
C GLY A 461 -3.59 15.47 -2.20
N PHE A 462 -4.88 15.34 -2.55
CA PHE A 462 -6.00 16.12 -2.04
C PHE A 462 -5.71 17.63 -2.00
N ASP A 463 -5.12 18.15 -3.07
CA ASP A 463 -4.73 19.56 -3.26
C ASP A 463 -3.96 20.15 -2.07
N ASN A 464 -3.12 19.33 -1.43
CA ASN A 464 -2.32 19.67 -0.24
C ASN A 464 -3.18 20.19 0.94
N ILE A 465 -4.37 19.65 1.13
CA ILE A 465 -5.34 20.08 2.14
C ILE A 465 -4.73 20.14 3.56
N HIS A 466 -3.82 19.21 3.90
CA HIS A 466 -3.22 19.15 5.24
C HIS A 466 -2.42 20.41 5.57
N GLU A 467 -1.48 20.80 4.69
CA GLU A 467 -0.65 22.00 4.87
C GLU A 467 -1.48 23.28 4.82
N ARG A 468 -2.50 23.29 3.96
CA ARG A 468 -3.40 24.44 3.82
C ARG A 468 -4.26 24.62 5.08
N LEU A 469 -4.83 23.53 5.62
CA LEU A 469 -5.55 23.55 6.89
C LEU A 469 -4.66 24.02 8.03
N LEU A 470 -3.47 23.42 8.21
CA LEU A 470 -2.54 23.79 9.27
C LEU A 470 -2.05 25.25 9.18
N LYS A 471 -2.09 25.88 8.02
CA LYS A 471 -1.81 27.32 7.86
C LYS A 471 -2.99 28.18 8.26
N SER A 472 -4.21 27.71 8.02
CA SER A 472 -5.44 28.51 8.13
C SER A 472 -6.13 28.38 9.50
N LEU A 473 -5.99 27.25 10.21
CA LEU A 473 -6.42 27.07 11.59
C LEU A 473 -5.59 27.94 12.55
#